data_ba1aa88b4189c51b4f833d875f1fed49
#
_entry.id   ba1aa88b4189c51b4f833d875f1fed49
#
_cell.length_a   1.000
_cell.length_b   1.000
_cell.length_c   1.000
_cell.angle_alpha   90.00
_cell.angle_beta   90.00
_cell.angle_gamma   90.00
#
_symmetry.space_group_name_H-M   'P 1'
#
loop_
_entity.id
_entity.type
_entity.pdbx_description
1 polymer ?
#
loop_
_entity_poly.entity_id
_entity_poly.type
_entity_poly.pdbx_seq_one_letter_code
_entity_poly.pdbx_strand_id
1 'polypeptide(L)'
;IVASLASYGFARYSGKLRSLVFFSYVILMLMPYQVTLVPNYLVAEKLNILNTYWAIWLPGIFSPFAVYLLTKFMKRIPVGVMEAAQIDGAGEWQIYRLICMPLCKGALCSAAILVFIDYWNMVEQPLILLSDAEMHPLSVFLSKINSGEIGLAFAVATIYMVPSLLAVSYTHLR
;
A
#
# COMPACT_ATOMS: atom_id res chain seq x y z
N ILE A 1 2.49 8.35 -0.34
CA ILE A 1 2.78 9.54 -1.18
C ILE A 1 2.62 9.17 -2.66
N VAL A 2 3.37 8.19 -3.22
CA VAL A 2 3.29 7.85 -4.66
C VAL A 2 1.86 7.47 -5.07
N ALA A 3 1.21 6.58 -4.32
CA ALA A 3 -0.18 6.19 -4.58
C ALA A 3 -1.15 7.37 -4.57
N SER A 4 -1.00 8.35 -3.66
CA SER A 4 -1.89 9.51 -3.62
C SER A 4 -1.68 10.47 -4.78
N LEU A 5 -0.44 10.64 -5.25
CA LEU A 5 -0.15 11.42 -6.46
C LEU A 5 -0.72 10.77 -7.72
N ALA A 6 -0.51 9.46 -7.88
CA ALA A 6 -1.10 8.70 -8.98
C ALA A 6 -2.64 8.80 -8.96
N SER A 7 -3.23 8.65 -7.77
CA SER A 7 -4.69 8.75 -7.58
C SER A 7 -5.23 10.13 -7.94
N TYR A 8 -4.52 11.19 -7.60
CA TYR A 8 -4.88 12.55 -8.00
C TYR A 8 -4.90 12.69 -9.53
N GLY A 9 -3.86 12.17 -10.20
CA GLY A 9 -3.80 12.16 -11.67
C GLY A 9 -4.97 11.40 -12.31
N PHE A 10 -5.37 10.24 -11.76
CA PHE A 10 -6.52 9.47 -12.24
C PHE A 10 -7.87 10.09 -11.88
N ALA A 11 -7.96 10.84 -10.80
CA ALA A 11 -9.20 11.50 -10.39
C ALA A 11 -9.43 12.83 -11.12
N ARG A 12 -8.39 13.61 -11.28
CA ARG A 12 -8.45 14.99 -11.80
C ARG A 12 -8.62 15.05 -13.31
N TYR A 13 -7.92 14.18 -14.01
CA TYR A 13 -7.88 14.25 -15.46
C TYR A 13 -8.61 13.08 -16.10
N SER A 14 -9.33 13.36 -17.19
CA SER A 14 -10.03 12.36 -18.01
C SER A 14 -9.25 12.06 -19.30
N GLY A 15 -9.44 10.87 -19.87
CA GLY A 15 -8.84 10.49 -21.15
C GLY A 15 -8.84 8.97 -21.34
N LYS A 16 -8.92 8.52 -22.60
CA LYS A 16 -8.99 7.09 -22.94
C LYS A 16 -7.78 6.30 -22.42
N LEU A 17 -6.57 6.84 -22.61
CA LEU A 17 -5.34 6.19 -22.14
C LEU A 17 -5.31 6.05 -20.62
N ARG A 18 -5.68 7.10 -19.89
CA ARG A 18 -5.73 7.07 -18.41
C ARG A 18 -6.77 6.10 -17.90
N SER A 19 -7.92 6.05 -18.55
CA SER A 19 -8.97 5.07 -18.22
C SER A 19 -8.47 3.64 -18.43
N LEU A 20 -7.74 3.39 -19.51
CA LEU A 20 -7.12 2.09 -19.78
C LEU A 20 -6.07 1.73 -18.71
N VAL A 21 -5.16 2.65 -18.39
CA VAL A 21 -4.15 2.43 -17.35
C VAL A 21 -4.80 2.20 -15.98
N PHE A 22 -5.81 3.00 -15.62
CA PHE A 22 -6.54 2.78 -14.38
C PHE A 22 -7.25 1.42 -14.34
N PHE A 23 -7.84 0.99 -15.46
CA PHE A 23 -8.44 -0.33 -15.58
C PHE A 23 -7.41 -1.45 -15.42
N SER A 24 -6.20 -1.28 -15.98
CA SER A 24 -5.09 -2.21 -15.75
C SER A 24 -4.71 -2.31 -14.27
N TYR A 25 -4.72 -1.19 -13.52
CA TYR A 25 -4.53 -1.22 -12.07
C TYR A 25 -5.60 -2.03 -11.35
N VAL A 26 -6.86 -1.94 -11.79
CA VAL A 26 -7.96 -2.74 -11.23
C VAL A 26 -7.75 -4.22 -11.50
N ILE A 27 -7.31 -4.59 -12.71
CA ILE A 27 -6.99 -5.99 -13.05
C ILE A 27 -5.84 -6.49 -12.15
N LEU A 28 -4.76 -5.74 -12.04
CA LEU A 28 -3.62 -6.10 -11.19
C LEU A 28 -4.01 -6.29 -9.72
N MET A 29 -4.94 -5.48 -9.22
CA MET A 29 -5.45 -5.61 -7.85
C MET A 29 -6.20 -6.94 -7.63
N LEU A 30 -6.87 -7.46 -8.67
CA LEU A 30 -7.64 -8.71 -8.60
C LEU A 30 -6.78 -9.96 -8.81
N MET A 31 -5.54 -9.81 -9.27
CA MET A 31 -4.63 -10.94 -9.46
C MET A 31 -4.17 -11.51 -8.11
N PRO A 32 -4.24 -12.83 -7.91
CA PRO A 32 -3.63 -13.46 -6.75
C PRO A 32 -2.14 -13.14 -6.67
N TYR A 33 -1.65 -12.86 -5.47
CA TYR A 33 -0.23 -12.54 -5.28
C TYR A 33 0.70 -13.64 -5.83
N GLN A 34 0.32 -14.91 -5.68
CA GLN A 34 1.08 -16.07 -6.17
C GLN A 34 1.40 -16.00 -7.67
N VAL A 35 0.51 -15.40 -8.48
CA VAL A 35 0.73 -15.22 -9.91
C VAL A 35 1.81 -14.17 -10.19
N THR A 36 1.90 -13.13 -9.35
CA THR A 36 2.87 -12.04 -9.51
C THR A 36 4.23 -12.32 -8.86
N LEU A 37 4.31 -13.35 -8.03
CA LEU A 37 5.51 -13.68 -7.25
C LEU A 37 6.72 -14.01 -8.14
N VAL A 38 6.53 -14.89 -9.13
CA VAL A 38 7.61 -15.27 -10.06
C VAL A 38 8.08 -14.08 -10.91
N PRO A 39 7.20 -13.31 -11.56
CA PRO A 39 7.60 -12.07 -12.22
C PRO A 39 8.35 -11.09 -11.31
N ASN A 40 7.91 -10.90 -10.07
CA ASN A 40 8.59 -10.03 -9.10
C ASN A 40 10.00 -10.54 -8.77
N TYR A 41 10.16 -11.86 -8.58
CA TYR A 41 11.47 -12.47 -8.37
C TYR A 41 12.40 -12.21 -9.55
N LEU A 42 11.97 -12.48 -10.78
CA LEU A 42 12.77 -12.29 -12.00
C LEU A 42 13.18 -10.83 -12.22
N VAL A 43 12.29 -9.89 -11.88
CA VAL A 43 12.60 -8.46 -11.95
C VAL A 43 13.62 -8.07 -10.87
N ALA A 44 13.43 -8.55 -9.63
CA ALA A 44 14.35 -8.29 -8.54
C ALA A 44 15.75 -8.86 -8.82
N GLU A 45 15.83 -10.06 -9.42
CA GLU A 45 17.08 -10.67 -9.87
C GLU A 45 17.77 -9.82 -10.94
N LYS A 46 17.06 -9.41 -11.99
CA LYS A 46 17.61 -8.55 -13.06
C LYS A 46 18.09 -7.18 -12.54
N LEU A 47 17.44 -6.65 -11.51
CA LEU A 47 17.84 -5.39 -10.88
C LEU A 47 18.94 -5.57 -9.81
N ASN A 48 19.39 -6.80 -9.55
CA ASN A 48 20.35 -7.14 -8.50
C ASN A 48 19.92 -6.64 -7.10
N ILE A 49 18.63 -6.71 -6.79
CA ILE A 49 18.07 -6.29 -5.50
C ILE A 49 17.54 -7.46 -4.66
N LEU A 50 17.70 -8.72 -5.13
CA LEU A 50 17.42 -9.89 -4.31
C LEU A 50 18.24 -9.84 -3.00
N ASN A 51 17.67 -10.39 -1.94
CA ASN A 51 18.25 -10.36 -0.60
C ASN A 51 18.50 -8.92 -0.08
N THR A 52 17.63 -8.00 -0.48
CA THR A 52 17.58 -6.63 0.08
C THR A 52 16.14 -6.25 0.36
N TYR A 53 15.91 -5.33 1.29
CA TYR A 53 14.56 -4.79 1.56
C TYR A 53 13.92 -4.10 0.34
N TRP A 54 14.72 -3.66 -0.63
CA TRP A 54 14.21 -3.05 -1.87
C TRP A 54 13.38 -4.01 -2.70
N ALA A 55 13.69 -5.33 -2.68
CA ALA A 55 12.91 -6.34 -3.38
C ALA A 55 11.45 -6.39 -2.88
N ILE A 56 11.22 -6.05 -1.61
CA ILE A 56 9.89 -6.01 -0.98
C ILE A 56 9.26 -4.62 -1.13
N TRP A 57 10.03 -3.53 -0.92
CA TRP A 57 9.48 -2.17 -0.89
C TRP A 57 9.08 -1.66 -2.28
N LEU A 58 9.87 -1.95 -3.32
CA LEU A 58 9.60 -1.41 -4.67
C LEU A 58 8.23 -1.82 -5.23
N PRO A 59 7.81 -3.09 -5.17
CA PRO A 59 6.45 -3.47 -5.59
C PRO A 59 5.37 -2.76 -4.76
N GLY A 60 5.61 -2.54 -3.47
CA GLY A 60 4.68 -1.88 -2.56
C GLY A 60 4.47 -0.39 -2.81
N ILE A 61 5.47 0.30 -3.36
CA ILE A 61 5.35 1.74 -3.68
C ILE A 61 4.17 2.00 -4.63
N PHE A 62 3.91 1.10 -5.55
CA PHE A 62 2.85 1.18 -6.57
C PHE A 62 1.60 0.38 -6.21
N SER A 63 1.33 0.12 -4.92
CA SER A 63 0.16 -0.66 -4.47
C SER A 63 -1.11 -0.36 -5.27
N PRO A 64 -1.61 -1.29 -6.11
CA PRO A 64 -2.80 -1.07 -6.93
C PRO A 64 -4.04 -0.77 -6.10
N PHE A 65 -4.19 -1.45 -4.96
CA PHE A 65 -5.29 -1.25 -4.04
C PHE A 65 -5.33 0.18 -3.49
N ALA A 66 -4.20 0.71 -3.02
CA ALA A 66 -4.13 2.07 -2.49
C ALA A 66 -4.47 3.12 -3.57
N VAL A 67 -3.95 2.95 -4.79
CA VAL A 67 -4.27 3.83 -5.93
C VAL A 67 -5.76 3.78 -6.26
N TYR A 68 -6.35 2.59 -6.33
CA TYR A 68 -7.77 2.42 -6.61
C TYR A 68 -8.64 3.11 -5.55
N LEU A 69 -8.41 2.79 -4.28
CA LEU A 69 -9.17 3.32 -3.15
C LEU A 69 -9.13 4.86 -3.13
N LEU A 70 -7.93 5.43 -3.15
CA LEU A 70 -7.75 6.87 -3.11
C LEU A 70 -8.34 7.57 -4.34
N THR A 71 -8.23 6.99 -5.54
CA THR A 71 -8.86 7.52 -6.75
C THR A 71 -10.37 7.61 -6.60
N LYS A 72 -11.01 6.57 -6.03
CA LYS A 72 -12.46 6.58 -5.78
C LYS A 72 -12.89 7.67 -4.79
N PHE A 73 -12.10 7.91 -3.75
CA PHE A 73 -12.37 8.98 -2.79
C PHE A 73 -12.13 10.37 -3.39
N MET A 74 -11.03 10.57 -4.10
CA MET A 74 -10.73 11.86 -4.73
C MET A 74 -11.75 12.25 -5.80
N LYS A 75 -12.33 11.28 -6.53
CA LYS A 75 -13.43 11.53 -7.49
C LYS A 75 -14.73 11.99 -6.84
N ARG A 76 -14.89 11.86 -5.53
CA ARG A 76 -16.06 12.37 -4.80
C ARG A 76 -15.95 13.85 -4.43
N ILE A 77 -14.75 14.43 -4.54
CA ILE A 77 -14.56 15.87 -4.31
C ILE A 77 -15.26 16.62 -5.42
N PRO A 78 -16.19 17.56 -5.09
CA PRO A 78 -16.89 18.33 -6.11
C PRO A 78 -15.92 19.11 -6.99
N VAL A 79 -16.08 19.03 -8.30
CA VAL A 79 -15.21 19.71 -9.27
C VAL A 79 -15.20 21.22 -9.04
N GLY A 80 -16.33 21.81 -8.68
CA GLY A 80 -16.45 23.25 -8.40
C GLY A 80 -15.50 23.77 -7.30
N VAL A 81 -15.13 22.93 -6.31
CA VAL A 81 -14.16 23.33 -5.27
C VAL A 81 -12.77 23.51 -5.89
N MET A 82 -12.41 22.65 -6.83
CA MET A 82 -11.11 22.72 -7.51
C MET A 82 -11.08 23.85 -8.54
N GLU A 83 -12.21 24.09 -9.25
CA GLU A 83 -12.36 25.18 -10.20
C GLU A 83 -12.32 26.55 -9.51
N ALA A 84 -12.99 26.70 -8.36
CA ALA A 84 -12.90 27.91 -7.56
C ALA A 84 -11.46 28.22 -7.14
N ALA A 85 -10.72 27.23 -6.68
CA ALA A 85 -9.32 27.41 -6.32
C ALA A 85 -8.44 27.80 -7.54
N GLN A 86 -8.76 27.31 -8.73
CA GLN A 86 -8.05 27.72 -9.96
C GLN A 86 -8.36 29.18 -10.32
N ILE A 87 -9.61 29.62 -10.13
CA ILE A 87 -9.99 31.04 -10.32
C ILE A 87 -9.23 31.94 -9.34
N ASP A 88 -9.02 31.47 -8.10
CA ASP A 88 -8.22 32.15 -7.08
C ASP A 88 -6.69 32.08 -7.36
N GLY A 89 -6.25 31.50 -8.50
CA GLY A 89 -4.87 31.43 -8.92
C GLY A 89 -4.07 30.26 -8.36
N ALA A 90 -4.73 29.27 -7.71
CA ALA A 90 -4.03 28.10 -7.20
C ALA A 90 -3.55 27.16 -8.32
N GLY A 91 -2.26 26.82 -8.30
CA GLY A 91 -1.69 25.80 -9.17
C GLY A 91 -2.10 24.38 -8.77
N GLU A 92 -1.92 23.40 -9.68
CA GLU A 92 -2.31 21.99 -9.46
C GLU A 92 -1.68 21.37 -8.19
N TRP A 93 -0.42 21.72 -7.87
CA TRP A 93 0.24 21.26 -6.65
C TRP A 93 -0.39 21.83 -5.38
N GLN A 94 -0.84 23.08 -5.42
CA GLN A 94 -1.55 23.71 -4.29
C GLN A 94 -2.92 23.08 -4.09
N ILE A 95 -3.67 22.83 -5.17
CA ILE A 95 -4.96 22.13 -5.14
C ILE A 95 -4.79 20.73 -4.56
N TYR A 96 -3.79 19.97 -5.03
CA TYR A 96 -3.50 18.66 -4.49
C TYR A 96 -3.22 18.72 -2.99
N ARG A 97 -2.27 19.56 -2.56
CA ARG A 97 -1.77 19.57 -1.18
C ARG A 97 -2.73 20.21 -0.19
N LEU A 98 -3.37 21.33 -0.59
CA LEU A 98 -4.16 22.16 0.34
C LEU A 98 -5.65 21.82 0.32
N ILE A 99 -6.15 21.18 -0.73
CA ILE A 99 -7.56 20.85 -0.88
C ILE A 99 -7.78 19.34 -0.90
N CYS A 100 -7.19 18.63 -1.88
CA CYS A 100 -7.48 17.20 -2.05
C CYS A 100 -6.94 16.34 -0.89
N MET A 101 -5.72 16.58 -0.43
CA MET A 101 -5.12 15.80 0.64
C MET A 101 -5.85 15.95 1.99
N PRO A 102 -6.20 17.16 2.45
CA PRO A 102 -7.00 17.33 3.68
C PRO A 102 -8.40 16.72 3.58
N LEU A 103 -9.10 16.91 2.45
CA LEU A 103 -10.43 16.35 2.23
C LEU A 103 -10.42 14.81 2.18
N CYS A 104 -9.34 14.21 1.71
CA CYS A 104 -9.16 12.76 1.66
C CYS A 104 -8.44 12.18 2.87
N LYS A 105 -8.22 12.95 3.96
CA LYS A 105 -7.44 12.50 5.12
C LYS A 105 -7.94 11.17 5.70
N GLY A 106 -9.25 10.99 5.84
CA GLY A 106 -9.83 9.74 6.33
C GLY A 106 -9.50 8.56 5.41
N ALA A 107 -9.67 8.72 4.10
CA ALA A 107 -9.34 7.69 3.12
C ALA A 107 -7.83 7.38 3.09
N LEU A 108 -6.98 8.39 3.25
CA LEU A 108 -5.53 8.22 3.33
C LEU A 108 -5.13 7.41 4.57
N CYS A 109 -5.71 7.72 5.73
CA CYS A 109 -5.47 6.96 6.96
C CYS A 109 -5.94 5.50 6.80
N SER A 110 -7.14 5.29 6.26
CA SER A 110 -7.67 3.94 6.01
C SER A 110 -6.78 3.15 5.04
N ALA A 111 -6.37 3.76 3.92
CA ALA A 111 -5.47 3.13 2.97
C ALA A 111 -4.11 2.78 3.62
N ALA A 112 -3.56 3.69 4.42
CA ALA A 112 -2.28 3.47 5.10
C ALA A 112 -2.36 2.30 6.09
N ILE A 113 -3.45 2.18 6.84
CA ILE A 113 -3.64 1.10 7.81
C ILE A 113 -3.84 -0.24 7.09
N LEU A 114 -4.63 -0.28 6.02
CA LEU A 114 -4.83 -1.51 5.26
C LEU A 114 -3.52 -2.00 4.63
N VAL A 115 -2.75 -1.11 4.01
CA VAL A 115 -1.42 -1.43 3.48
C VAL A 115 -0.47 -1.86 4.61
N PHE A 116 -0.50 -1.20 5.77
CA PHE A 116 0.30 -1.60 6.92
C PHE A 116 -0.03 -3.02 7.38
N ILE A 117 -1.32 -3.34 7.53
CA ILE A 117 -1.76 -4.69 7.96
C ILE A 117 -1.32 -5.75 6.95
N ASP A 118 -1.46 -5.46 5.64
CA ASP A 118 -1.05 -6.36 4.57
C ASP A 118 0.47 -6.65 4.63
N TYR A 119 1.29 -5.61 4.75
CA TYR A 119 2.74 -5.73 4.88
C TYR A 119 3.18 -6.32 6.22
N TRP A 120 2.46 -6.03 7.31
CA TRP A 120 2.74 -6.60 8.62
C TRP A 120 2.56 -8.13 8.64
N ASN A 121 1.55 -8.62 7.92
CA ASN A 121 1.22 -10.05 7.86
C ASN A 121 1.92 -10.82 6.72
N MET A 122 2.76 -10.17 5.91
CA MET A 122 3.40 -10.85 4.78
C MET A 122 4.37 -11.95 5.24
N VAL A 123 4.30 -13.12 4.59
CA VAL A 123 5.17 -14.26 4.85
C VAL A 123 5.82 -14.75 3.55
N GLU A 124 5.05 -14.94 2.49
CA GLU A 124 5.52 -15.57 1.24
C GLU A 124 6.59 -14.73 0.55
N GLN A 125 6.42 -13.41 0.48
CA GLN A 125 7.37 -12.52 -0.19
C GLN A 125 8.75 -12.52 0.46
N PRO A 126 8.88 -12.27 1.78
CA PRO A 126 10.16 -12.33 2.45
C PRO A 126 10.85 -13.69 2.33
N LEU A 127 10.09 -14.80 2.40
CA LEU A 127 10.65 -16.15 2.28
C LEU A 127 11.30 -16.42 0.92
N ILE A 128 10.81 -15.77 -0.14
CA ILE A 128 11.29 -16.00 -1.51
C ILE A 128 12.33 -14.96 -1.93
N LEU A 129 12.17 -13.71 -1.50
CA LEU A 129 13.00 -12.59 -1.95
C LEU A 129 14.20 -12.31 -1.03
N LEU A 130 14.15 -12.77 0.24
CA LEU A 130 15.22 -12.60 1.22
C LEU A 130 15.81 -13.97 1.59
N SER A 131 17.09 -14.17 1.30
CA SER A 131 17.81 -15.41 1.64
C SER A 131 18.29 -15.42 3.10
N ASP A 132 18.61 -14.23 3.65
CA ASP A 132 19.15 -14.11 5.00
C ASP A 132 18.03 -14.14 6.03
N ALA A 133 18.10 -15.09 6.96
CA ALA A 133 17.10 -15.24 8.02
C ALA A 133 17.01 -14.03 8.96
N GLU A 134 18.10 -13.28 9.13
CA GLU A 134 18.14 -12.06 9.95
C GLU A 134 17.32 -10.91 9.35
N MET A 135 17.06 -10.95 8.05
CA MET A 135 16.23 -9.96 7.35
C MET A 135 14.74 -10.32 7.36
N HIS A 136 14.38 -11.51 7.84
CA HIS A 136 12.99 -11.95 7.85
C HIS A 136 12.16 -11.16 8.87
N PRO A 137 10.94 -10.72 8.51
CA PRO A 137 10.03 -10.07 9.45
C PRO A 137 9.49 -11.06 10.49
N LEU A 138 8.97 -10.51 11.58
CA LEU A 138 8.41 -11.29 12.69
C LEU A 138 7.28 -12.25 12.27
N SER A 139 6.53 -11.92 11.21
CA SER A 139 5.51 -12.78 10.60
C SER A 139 6.09 -14.11 10.10
N VAL A 140 7.25 -14.05 9.45
CA VAL A 140 7.98 -15.26 8.98
C VAL A 140 8.51 -16.05 10.15
N PHE A 141 9.04 -15.39 11.18
CA PHE A 141 9.49 -16.07 12.40
C PHE A 141 8.35 -16.85 13.06
N LEU A 142 7.18 -16.20 13.24
CA LEU A 142 5.97 -16.85 13.77
C LEU A 142 5.55 -18.08 12.95
N SER A 143 5.65 -18.01 11.63
CA SER A 143 5.28 -19.14 10.76
C SER A 143 6.21 -20.35 10.87
N LYS A 144 7.42 -20.14 11.41
CA LYS A 144 8.46 -21.18 11.56
C LYS A 144 8.54 -21.79 12.97
N ILE A 145 7.82 -21.22 13.96
CA ILE A 145 7.84 -21.75 15.34
C ILE A 145 7.22 -23.15 15.35
N ASN A 146 7.97 -24.11 15.90
CA ASN A 146 7.53 -25.49 16.03
C ASN A 146 6.47 -25.63 17.14
N SER A 147 5.57 -26.60 16.98
CA SER A 147 4.51 -26.92 17.95
C SER A 147 5.00 -27.34 19.34
N GLY A 148 6.29 -27.65 19.48
CA GLY A 148 6.94 -27.96 20.77
C GLY A 148 7.29 -26.74 21.63
N GLU A 149 7.32 -25.53 21.03
CA GLU A 149 7.71 -24.29 21.71
C GLU A 149 6.51 -23.38 22.00
N ILE A 150 5.48 -23.94 22.59
CA ILE A 150 4.19 -23.28 22.82
C ILE A 150 4.34 -21.94 23.57
N GLY A 151 5.18 -21.91 24.62
CA GLY A 151 5.43 -20.69 25.40
C GLY A 151 6.04 -19.56 24.57
N LEU A 152 7.03 -19.89 23.74
CA LEU A 152 7.65 -18.92 22.82
C LEU A 152 6.64 -18.42 21.77
N ALA A 153 5.84 -19.34 21.20
CA ALA A 153 4.83 -19.00 20.22
C ALA A 153 3.80 -17.99 20.79
N PHE A 154 3.30 -18.21 22.00
CA PHE A 154 2.39 -17.28 22.66
C PHE A 154 3.03 -15.94 22.99
N ALA A 155 4.27 -15.90 23.47
CA ALA A 155 4.98 -14.66 23.76
C ALA A 155 5.18 -13.82 22.50
N VAL A 156 5.66 -14.42 21.41
CA VAL A 156 5.88 -13.74 20.14
C VAL A 156 4.58 -13.30 19.50
N ALA A 157 3.53 -14.14 19.53
CA ALA A 157 2.20 -13.79 19.03
C ALA A 157 1.60 -12.59 19.78
N THR A 158 1.79 -12.51 21.10
CA THR A 158 1.34 -11.37 21.91
C THR A 158 2.04 -10.07 21.48
N ILE A 159 3.35 -10.09 21.30
CA ILE A 159 4.11 -8.94 20.81
C ILE A 159 3.68 -8.56 19.40
N TYR A 160 3.49 -9.56 18.53
CA TYR A 160 3.05 -9.37 17.13
C TYR A 160 1.67 -8.71 17.02
N MET A 161 0.76 -9.02 17.92
CA MET A 161 -0.61 -8.50 17.92
C MET A 161 -0.68 -6.99 18.27
N VAL A 162 0.26 -6.46 19.08
CA VAL A 162 0.21 -5.08 19.61
C VAL A 162 0.15 -4.01 18.50
N PRO A 163 1.03 -3.99 17.49
CA PRO A 163 0.98 -2.97 16.44
C PRO A 163 -0.31 -3.05 15.61
N SER A 164 -0.81 -4.26 15.36
CA SER A 164 -2.08 -4.47 14.62
C SER A 164 -3.28 -3.93 15.39
N LEU A 165 -3.35 -4.18 16.69
CA LEU A 165 -4.40 -3.64 17.57
C LEU A 165 -4.34 -2.11 17.66
N LEU A 166 -3.15 -1.52 17.77
CA LEU A 166 -2.98 -0.07 17.78
C LEU A 166 -3.42 0.56 16.46
N ALA A 167 -3.06 -0.04 15.32
CA ALA A 167 -3.46 0.43 14.00
C ALA A 167 -4.99 0.41 13.82
N VAL A 168 -5.66 -0.67 14.24
CA VAL A 168 -7.12 -0.80 14.16
C VAL A 168 -7.82 0.13 15.14
N SER A 169 -7.34 0.23 16.39
CA SER A 169 -7.92 1.11 17.41
C SER A 169 -7.90 2.57 16.97
N TYR A 170 -6.86 2.99 16.26
CA TYR A 170 -6.77 4.35 15.73
C TYR A 170 -7.88 4.69 14.72
N THR A 171 -8.40 3.71 13.99
CA THR A 171 -9.52 3.92 13.06
C THR A 171 -10.86 4.05 13.76
N HIS A 172 -11.05 3.39 14.91
CA HIS A 172 -12.30 3.43 15.67
C HIS A 172 -12.45 4.68 16.54
N LEU A 173 -11.36 5.36 16.87
CA LEU A 173 -11.35 6.57 17.72
C LEU A 173 -11.55 7.87 16.93
N ARG A 174 -11.82 7.79 15.62
CA ARG A 174 -12.12 8.93 14.74
C ARG A 174 -13.41 8.72 13.97
#